data_9d1f092a8cc960e140cc58f382a4cdee
#
_entry.id   9d1f092a8cc960e140cc58f382a4cdee
#
_cell.length_a   1.000
_cell.length_b   1.000
_cell.length_c   1.000
_cell.angle_alpha   90.00
_cell.angle_beta   90.00
_cell.angle_gamma   90.00
#
_symmetry.space_group_name_H-M   'P 1'
#
loop_
_entity.id
_entity.type
_entity.pdbx_description
1 polymer ?
#
loop_
_entity_poly.entity_id
_entity_poly.type
_entity_poly.pdbx_seq_one_letter_code
_entity_poly.pdbx_strand_id
1 'polypeptide(L)'
;MKFISNFTKNFIMENLKDIVLRFEITGKVTDVKPMGEGLINDTYKVFVEGFDKPKYVLQRINNAIFQDVDMLMDNINKVTDHIRNKGKNTLRFYPTKSNKSYYLSEISPLPTVGRNDTKINGKKYWRLMDFVPDSITYQAVTPEYSYIAGKSFGEFESLLADLNEPLGEIIPDFHNIEFRLKQLRDAVAEDGVGRVKEVQYYLDEIFKREEKMTIGERLFREGKLPKRVCHCDTKVNNMLFDKDGNVLCIIDLDTVMPSFVFSDYGDFLRTAANTGLEDDPNLDNIDFNMEIFKAFTRGYLEGTKGFLLPIEKENLPYAALLFPYMQTVRFLADYINGDTYYKIKYPEHNLVRTKAQWRLFERAEAKEKEMMVFLDKR
;
A
#
# COMPACT_ATOMS: atom_id res chain seq x y z
N MET A 1 12.35 22.45 -40.83
CA MET A 1 12.72 21.98 -39.46
C MET A 1 11.54 21.46 -38.62
N LYS A 2 10.36 21.22 -39.20
CA LYS A 2 9.14 20.67 -38.49
C LYS A 2 8.82 19.20 -38.83
N PHE A 3 9.56 18.56 -39.73
CA PHE A 3 9.29 17.18 -40.17
C PHE A 3 10.05 16.08 -39.40
N ILE A 4 11.08 16.44 -38.63
CA ILE A 4 11.91 15.45 -37.88
C ILE A 4 11.35 15.14 -36.51
N SER A 5 10.46 16.00 -35.94
CA SER A 5 9.94 15.83 -34.57
C SER A 5 8.83 14.78 -34.43
N ASN A 6 8.13 14.43 -35.54
CA ASN A 6 7.03 13.45 -35.50
C ASN A 6 7.49 12.01 -35.78
N PHE A 7 8.65 11.81 -36.41
CA PHE A 7 9.15 10.46 -36.68
C PHE A 7 9.84 9.81 -35.47
N THR A 8 10.41 10.64 -34.58
CA THR A 8 11.07 10.14 -33.35
C THR A 8 10.09 9.79 -32.23
N LYS A 9 8.89 10.37 -32.23
CA LYS A 9 7.84 10.02 -31.23
C LYS A 9 7.14 8.69 -31.51
N ASN A 10 7.10 8.24 -32.75
CA ASN A 10 6.40 7.00 -33.14
C ASN A 10 7.25 5.73 -32.99
N PHE A 11 8.54 5.83 -32.72
CA PHE A 11 9.44 4.66 -32.69
C PHE A 11 9.75 4.11 -31.31
N ILE A 12 9.23 4.73 -30.22
CA ILE A 12 9.57 4.37 -28.82
C ILE A 12 8.34 3.98 -27.98
N MET A 13 7.13 4.13 -28.47
CA MET A 13 5.96 3.63 -27.76
C MET A 13 5.65 2.20 -28.22
N GLU A 14 6.00 1.24 -27.38
CA GLU A 14 5.47 -0.11 -27.46
C GLU A 14 3.95 -0.02 -27.60
N ASN A 15 3.36 -0.66 -28.64
CA ASN A 15 1.94 -0.61 -28.88
C ASN A 15 1.21 -1.36 -27.75
N LEU A 16 0.50 -0.64 -26.88
CA LEU A 16 -0.20 -1.22 -25.74
C LEU A 16 -1.19 -2.32 -26.14
N LYS A 17 -1.78 -2.23 -27.36
CA LYS A 17 -2.66 -3.30 -27.87
C LYS A 17 -1.86 -4.59 -28.12
N ASP A 18 -0.65 -4.49 -28.65
CA ASP A 18 0.20 -5.67 -28.91
C ASP A 18 0.60 -6.34 -27.59
N ILE A 19 0.84 -5.54 -26.53
CA ILE A 19 1.09 -6.06 -25.18
C ILE A 19 -0.13 -6.82 -24.67
N VAL A 20 -1.34 -6.24 -24.75
CA VAL A 20 -2.58 -6.91 -24.31
C VAL A 20 -2.78 -8.23 -25.05
N LEU A 21 -2.47 -8.28 -26.35
CA LEU A 21 -2.58 -9.50 -27.16
C LEU A 21 -1.58 -10.62 -26.77
N ARG A 22 -0.64 -10.36 -25.88
CA ARG A 22 0.23 -11.40 -25.29
C ARG A 22 -0.46 -12.24 -24.24
N PHE A 23 -1.60 -11.76 -23.71
CA PHE A 23 -2.34 -12.44 -22.65
C PHE A 23 -3.50 -13.31 -23.22
N GLU A 24 -3.94 -14.26 -22.40
CA GLU A 24 -5.12 -15.11 -22.67
C GLU A 24 -6.41 -14.31 -22.45
N ILE A 25 -6.85 -13.59 -23.47
CA ILE A 25 -8.03 -12.73 -23.44
C ILE A 25 -9.14 -13.26 -24.36
N THR A 26 -10.36 -12.84 -24.10
CA THR A 26 -11.51 -13.09 -24.98
C THR A 26 -12.00 -11.80 -25.62
N GLY A 27 -12.24 -11.85 -26.92
CA GLY A 27 -12.75 -10.73 -27.73
C GLY A 27 -11.62 -9.92 -28.40
N LYS A 28 -11.98 -9.03 -29.30
CA LYS A 28 -11.07 -8.20 -30.07
C LYS A 28 -10.83 -6.87 -29.37
N VAL A 29 -9.57 -6.55 -29.06
CA VAL A 29 -9.20 -5.29 -28.43
C VAL A 29 -9.44 -4.12 -29.40
N THR A 30 -10.27 -3.17 -28.97
CA THR A 30 -10.59 -1.97 -29.75
C THR A 30 -9.75 -0.78 -29.34
N ASP A 31 -9.51 -0.60 -28.03
CA ASP A 31 -8.74 0.54 -27.52
C ASP A 31 -8.04 0.23 -26.20
N VAL A 32 -6.97 0.99 -25.89
CA VAL A 32 -6.25 0.98 -24.60
C VAL A 32 -5.98 2.40 -24.17
N LYS A 33 -6.55 2.85 -23.05
CA LYS A 33 -6.49 4.23 -22.55
C LYS A 33 -5.90 4.30 -21.15
N PRO A 34 -5.14 5.35 -20.81
CA PRO A 34 -4.68 5.58 -19.43
C PRO A 34 -5.86 5.59 -18.44
N MET A 35 -5.64 5.03 -17.25
CA MET A 35 -6.59 4.98 -16.14
C MET A 35 -6.05 5.80 -14.96
N GLY A 36 -6.27 7.13 -15.02
CA GLY A 36 -5.81 8.04 -13.96
C GLY A 36 -4.28 8.10 -13.82
N GLU A 37 -3.82 8.78 -12.78
CA GLU A 37 -2.42 8.83 -12.40
C GLU A 37 -2.19 7.82 -11.27
N GLY A 38 -1.83 6.58 -11.61
CA GLY A 38 -1.35 5.60 -10.63
C GLY A 38 -0.10 6.14 -9.93
N LEU A 39 -0.04 6.07 -8.60
CA LEU A 39 1.12 6.58 -7.83
C LEU A 39 2.37 5.73 -8.07
N ILE A 40 2.20 4.43 -8.27
CA ILE A 40 3.29 3.45 -8.37
C ILE A 40 3.34 2.82 -9.77
N ASN A 41 2.25 2.18 -10.20
CA ASN A 41 2.15 1.46 -11.47
C ASN A 41 1.47 2.33 -12.55
N ASP A 42 1.91 2.20 -13.81
CA ASP A 42 1.15 2.78 -14.92
C ASP A 42 -0.03 1.87 -15.25
N THR A 43 -1.23 2.42 -15.25
CA THR A 43 -2.48 1.66 -15.37
C THR A 43 -3.29 2.12 -16.58
N TYR A 44 -3.86 1.15 -17.32
CA TYR A 44 -4.60 1.38 -18.54
C TYR A 44 -5.91 0.58 -18.57
N LYS A 45 -6.99 1.21 -19.05
CA LYS A 45 -8.27 0.57 -19.35
C LYS A 45 -8.21 -0.07 -20.74
N VAL A 46 -8.62 -1.34 -20.85
CA VAL A 46 -8.64 -2.09 -22.11
C VAL A 46 -10.09 -2.29 -22.54
N PHE A 47 -10.41 -1.80 -23.73
CA PHE A 47 -11.73 -1.91 -24.35
C PHE A 47 -11.75 -3.05 -25.37
N VAL A 48 -12.87 -3.78 -25.41
CA VAL A 48 -13.07 -4.95 -26.26
C VAL A 48 -14.36 -4.79 -27.07
N GLU A 49 -14.36 -5.25 -28.31
CA GLU A 49 -15.52 -5.19 -29.22
C GLU A 49 -16.75 -5.85 -28.57
N GLY A 50 -17.90 -5.18 -28.69
CA GLY A 50 -19.17 -5.65 -28.10
C GLY A 50 -19.38 -5.30 -26.63
N PHE A 51 -18.47 -4.51 -26.01
CA PHE A 51 -18.61 -4.02 -24.64
C PHE A 51 -18.49 -2.49 -24.61
N ASP A 52 -19.47 -1.83 -23.99
CA ASP A 52 -19.45 -0.35 -23.83
C ASP A 52 -18.46 0.11 -22.76
N LYS A 53 -18.14 -0.76 -21.80
CA LYS A 53 -17.20 -0.50 -20.70
C LYS A 53 -15.89 -1.23 -20.92
N PRO A 54 -14.80 -0.78 -20.26
CA PRO A 54 -13.56 -1.54 -20.25
C PRO A 54 -13.81 -2.97 -19.76
N LYS A 55 -13.10 -3.91 -20.32
CA LYS A 55 -13.17 -5.32 -19.89
C LYS A 55 -12.00 -5.74 -19.04
N TYR A 56 -10.81 -5.15 -19.31
CA TYR A 56 -9.59 -5.48 -18.59
C TYR A 56 -8.86 -4.22 -18.13
N VAL A 57 -7.95 -4.41 -17.17
CA VAL A 57 -6.94 -3.44 -16.76
C VAL A 57 -5.57 -4.01 -17.11
N LEU A 58 -4.80 -3.26 -17.90
CA LEU A 58 -3.39 -3.52 -18.15
C LEU A 58 -2.56 -2.66 -17.22
N GLN A 59 -1.58 -3.25 -16.52
CA GLN A 59 -0.66 -2.50 -15.66
C GLN A 59 0.79 -2.78 -16.03
N ARG A 60 1.61 -1.72 -16.04
CA ARG A 60 3.06 -1.83 -16.02
C ARG A 60 3.53 -1.79 -14.58
N ILE A 61 4.12 -2.89 -14.13
CA ILE A 61 4.65 -3.03 -12.77
C ILE A 61 5.90 -2.15 -12.61
N ASN A 62 5.95 -1.38 -11.55
CA ASN A 62 7.14 -0.58 -11.20
C ASN A 62 8.21 -1.46 -10.55
N ASN A 63 9.08 -2.02 -11.37
CA ASN A 63 10.15 -2.91 -10.91
C ASN A 63 11.33 -2.20 -10.21
N ALA A 64 11.30 -0.88 -10.09
CA ALA A 64 12.21 -0.16 -9.21
C ALA A 64 11.80 -0.31 -7.73
N ILE A 65 10.50 -0.47 -7.47
CA ILE A 65 9.94 -0.72 -6.13
C ILE A 65 9.81 -2.23 -5.91
N PHE A 66 9.16 -2.94 -6.83
CA PHE A 66 8.93 -4.39 -6.78
C PHE A 66 10.04 -5.11 -7.56
N GLN A 67 11.18 -5.31 -6.90
CA GLN A 67 12.39 -5.83 -7.56
C GLN A 67 12.25 -7.29 -7.99
N ASP A 68 11.53 -8.10 -7.21
CA ASP A 68 11.21 -9.49 -7.52
C ASP A 68 9.77 -9.61 -8.04
N VAL A 69 9.60 -9.47 -9.36
CA VAL A 69 8.28 -9.54 -10.00
C VAL A 69 7.73 -10.97 -10.02
N ASP A 70 8.60 -12.00 -10.00
CA ASP A 70 8.17 -13.39 -9.90
C ASP A 70 7.52 -13.65 -8.54
N MET A 71 8.16 -13.23 -7.45
CA MET A 71 7.60 -13.33 -6.09
C MET A 71 6.31 -12.52 -5.94
N LEU A 72 6.26 -11.28 -6.48
CA LEU A 72 5.08 -10.44 -6.48
C LEU A 72 3.87 -11.15 -7.09
N MET A 73 4.04 -11.68 -8.30
CA MET A 73 2.94 -12.32 -9.02
C MET A 73 2.59 -13.69 -8.45
N ASP A 74 3.55 -14.40 -7.86
CA ASP A 74 3.32 -15.65 -7.14
C ASP A 74 2.43 -15.41 -5.89
N ASN A 75 2.76 -14.42 -5.06
CA ASN A 75 1.93 -14.03 -3.91
C ASN A 75 0.50 -13.67 -4.35
N ILE A 76 0.37 -12.81 -5.37
CA ILE A 76 -0.94 -12.37 -5.88
C ILE A 76 -1.77 -13.56 -6.37
N ASN A 77 -1.17 -14.47 -7.15
CA ASN A 77 -1.88 -15.64 -7.66
C ASN A 77 -2.33 -16.57 -6.53
N LYS A 78 -1.43 -16.93 -5.60
CA LYS A 78 -1.77 -17.76 -4.43
C LYS A 78 -2.94 -17.18 -3.64
N VAL A 79 -2.88 -15.89 -3.33
CA VAL A 79 -3.93 -15.19 -2.57
C VAL A 79 -5.25 -15.16 -3.33
N THR A 80 -5.23 -14.75 -4.60
CA THR A 80 -6.47 -14.64 -5.38
C THR A 80 -7.08 -15.98 -5.73
N ASP A 81 -6.26 -17.01 -5.99
CA ASP A 81 -6.75 -18.38 -6.23
C ASP A 81 -7.37 -18.96 -4.94
N HIS A 82 -6.72 -18.76 -3.80
CA HIS A 82 -7.24 -19.23 -2.52
C HIS A 82 -8.61 -18.60 -2.18
N ILE A 83 -8.75 -17.27 -2.36
CA ILE A 83 -10.01 -16.55 -2.15
C ILE A 83 -11.10 -17.06 -3.10
N ARG A 84 -10.78 -17.24 -4.40
CA ARG A 84 -11.74 -17.78 -5.38
C ARG A 84 -12.16 -19.22 -5.08
N ASN A 85 -11.23 -20.05 -4.64
CA ASN A 85 -11.53 -21.43 -4.26
C ASN A 85 -12.50 -21.51 -3.07
N LYS A 86 -12.56 -20.47 -2.24
CA LYS A 86 -13.57 -20.30 -1.18
C LYS A 86 -14.89 -19.68 -1.68
N GLY A 87 -15.05 -19.48 -2.98
CA GLY A 87 -16.25 -18.91 -3.59
C GLY A 87 -16.44 -17.42 -3.32
N LYS A 88 -15.35 -16.70 -3.00
CA LYS A 88 -15.38 -15.25 -2.75
C LYS A 88 -14.82 -14.44 -3.91
N ASN A 89 -15.32 -13.20 -4.05
CA ASN A 89 -14.86 -12.29 -5.08
C ASN A 89 -13.48 -11.72 -4.77
N THR A 90 -12.64 -11.69 -5.80
CA THR A 90 -11.34 -11.02 -5.79
C THR A 90 -10.93 -10.72 -7.23
N LEU A 91 -9.87 -9.95 -7.42
CA LEU A 91 -9.32 -9.71 -8.76
C LEU A 91 -8.91 -11.03 -9.44
N ARG A 92 -9.14 -11.09 -10.76
CA ARG A 92 -8.65 -12.17 -11.60
C ARG A 92 -7.54 -11.66 -12.48
N PHE A 93 -6.38 -12.31 -12.42
CA PHE A 93 -5.26 -12.05 -13.30
C PHE A 93 -5.24 -13.06 -14.45
N TYR A 94 -4.81 -12.59 -15.61
CA TYR A 94 -4.79 -13.40 -16.84
C TYR A 94 -3.35 -13.81 -17.16
N PRO A 95 -3.10 -15.10 -17.40
CA PRO A 95 -1.79 -15.55 -17.85
C PRO A 95 -1.51 -15.05 -19.28
N THR A 96 -0.26 -15.00 -19.63
CA THR A 96 0.15 -14.82 -21.01
C THR A 96 -0.12 -16.09 -21.83
N LYS A 97 -0.12 -16.01 -23.16
CA LYS A 97 -0.23 -17.16 -24.08
C LYS A 97 0.88 -18.19 -23.89
N SER A 98 1.97 -17.83 -23.20
CA SER A 98 3.04 -18.74 -22.79
C SER A 98 2.87 -19.23 -21.34
N ASN A 99 1.67 -19.06 -20.75
CA ASN A 99 1.32 -19.48 -19.40
C ASN A 99 2.20 -18.85 -18.30
N LYS A 100 2.57 -17.57 -18.45
CA LYS A 100 3.27 -16.79 -17.43
C LYS A 100 2.33 -15.78 -16.81
N SER A 101 2.54 -15.42 -15.54
CA SER A 101 1.71 -14.46 -14.79
C SER A 101 1.91 -13.01 -15.24
N TYR A 102 2.95 -12.72 -16.01
CA TYR A 102 3.26 -11.40 -16.55
C TYR A 102 3.93 -11.52 -17.90
N TYR A 103 3.86 -10.45 -18.69
CA TYR A 103 4.62 -10.30 -19.93
C TYR A 103 5.85 -9.41 -19.69
N LEU A 104 7.02 -9.89 -20.08
CA LEU A 104 8.27 -9.15 -20.07
C LEU A 104 8.54 -8.59 -21.47
N SER A 105 8.58 -7.27 -21.60
CA SER A 105 9.09 -6.61 -22.79
C SER A 105 10.48 -6.06 -22.55
N GLU A 106 11.39 -6.31 -23.48
CA GLU A 106 12.74 -5.78 -23.47
C GLU A 106 12.84 -4.64 -24.47
N ILE A 107 13.23 -3.46 -23.99
CA ILE A 107 13.58 -2.35 -24.88
C ILE A 107 15.05 -2.52 -25.23
N SER A 108 15.34 -2.67 -26.53
CA SER A 108 16.74 -2.57 -26.99
C SER A 108 17.33 -1.24 -26.53
N PRO A 109 18.51 -1.21 -25.90
CA PRO A 109 19.12 0.02 -25.46
C PRO A 109 19.51 0.86 -26.67
N LEU A 110 18.74 1.90 -26.99
CA LEU A 110 19.21 2.97 -27.83
C LEU A 110 20.20 3.84 -27.04
N PRO A 111 21.27 4.35 -27.64
CA PRO A 111 22.19 5.24 -26.95
C PRO A 111 21.46 6.48 -26.50
N THR A 112 21.27 6.60 -25.18
CA THR A 112 20.61 7.75 -24.56
C THR A 112 21.56 8.93 -24.50
N VAL A 113 21.22 9.99 -25.22
CA VAL A 113 21.74 11.33 -24.97
C VAL A 113 20.89 11.92 -23.82
N GLY A 114 21.47 11.93 -22.63
CA GLY A 114 21.15 12.83 -21.52
C GLY A 114 19.76 12.77 -20.91
N ARG A 115 19.50 11.80 -20.03
CA ARG A 115 18.63 11.93 -18.84
C ARG A 115 19.02 10.85 -17.83
N ASN A 116 18.96 11.20 -16.52
CA ASN A 116 19.37 10.36 -15.39
C ASN A 116 18.47 9.12 -15.11
N ASP A 117 17.92 8.48 -16.12
CA ASP A 117 17.11 7.25 -15.98
C ASP A 117 17.99 5.96 -16.07
N THR A 118 19.23 6.04 -15.63
CA THR A 118 20.27 5.03 -15.84
C THR A 118 20.23 3.81 -14.91
N LYS A 119 19.14 3.59 -14.17
CA LYS A 119 18.99 2.38 -13.32
C LYS A 119 17.84 1.44 -13.68
N ILE A 120 17.08 1.70 -14.72
CA ILE A 120 16.05 0.77 -15.21
C ILE A 120 16.70 -0.10 -16.30
N ASN A 121 16.92 -1.36 -15.98
CA ASN A 121 17.46 -2.40 -16.89
C ASN A 121 16.51 -2.65 -18.07
N GLY A 122 16.20 -1.74 -18.95
CA GLY A 122 15.45 -1.92 -20.20
C GLY A 122 14.21 -2.87 -20.17
N LYS A 123 13.93 -3.49 -19.04
CA LYS A 123 12.88 -4.49 -18.82
C LYS A 123 11.60 -3.82 -18.30
N LYS A 124 10.49 -4.08 -18.98
CA LYS A 124 9.15 -3.66 -18.53
C LYS A 124 8.30 -4.89 -18.29
N TYR A 125 7.70 -4.97 -17.12
CA TYR A 125 6.84 -6.05 -16.70
C TYR A 125 5.39 -5.61 -16.78
N TRP A 126 4.55 -6.42 -17.44
CA TRP A 126 3.14 -6.13 -17.68
C TRP A 126 2.27 -7.24 -17.14
N ARG A 127 1.18 -6.87 -16.48
CA ARG A 127 0.13 -7.81 -16.04
C ARG A 127 -1.22 -7.35 -16.53
N LEU A 128 -2.14 -8.30 -16.68
CA LEU A 128 -3.51 -8.04 -17.10
C LEU A 128 -4.47 -8.63 -16.07
N MET A 129 -5.51 -7.88 -15.72
CA MET A 129 -6.54 -8.30 -14.78
C MET A 129 -7.92 -7.84 -15.23
N ASP A 130 -8.98 -8.35 -14.60
CA ASP A 130 -10.35 -7.89 -14.84
C ASP A 130 -10.51 -6.41 -14.49
N PHE A 131 -11.29 -5.71 -15.31
CA PHE A 131 -11.87 -4.44 -14.93
C PHE A 131 -13.19 -4.71 -14.18
N VAL A 132 -13.38 -4.12 -13.01
CA VAL A 132 -14.62 -4.24 -12.22
C VAL A 132 -15.56 -3.10 -12.64
N PRO A 133 -16.58 -3.40 -13.47
CA PRO A 133 -17.48 -2.36 -13.98
C PRO A 133 -18.39 -1.83 -12.86
N ASP A 134 -18.86 -0.58 -13.02
CA ASP A 134 -19.76 0.10 -12.08
C ASP A 134 -19.22 0.23 -10.66
N SER A 135 -17.92 0.02 -10.49
CA SER A 135 -17.27 0.22 -9.20
C SER A 135 -16.96 1.69 -8.94
N ILE A 136 -17.10 2.08 -7.69
CA ILE A 136 -16.72 3.38 -7.17
C ILE A 136 -15.69 3.21 -6.04
N THR A 137 -14.87 4.24 -5.85
CA THR A 137 -13.94 4.34 -4.72
C THR A 137 -14.28 5.57 -3.90
N TYR A 138 -14.11 5.48 -2.59
CA TYR A 138 -14.32 6.62 -1.69
C TYR A 138 -12.98 7.25 -1.32
N GLN A 139 -12.98 8.59 -1.24
CA GLN A 139 -11.80 9.37 -0.82
C GLN A 139 -11.94 9.83 0.64
N ALA A 140 -13.18 10.06 1.08
CA ALA A 140 -13.50 10.46 2.43
C ALA A 140 -14.12 9.30 3.21
N VAL A 141 -13.75 9.18 4.48
CA VAL A 141 -14.17 8.07 5.35
C VAL A 141 -15.21 8.56 6.35
N THR A 142 -16.40 7.95 6.31
CA THR A 142 -17.41 8.10 7.36
C THR A 142 -17.31 6.95 8.36
N PRO A 143 -17.90 7.05 9.57
CA PRO A 143 -17.96 5.91 10.48
C PRO A 143 -18.61 4.66 9.88
N GLU A 144 -19.62 4.82 9.02
CA GLU A 144 -20.28 3.71 8.32
C GLU A 144 -19.29 3.00 7.37
N TYR A 145 -18.58 3.76 6.52
CA TYR A 145 -17.56 3.18 5.64
C TYR A 145 -16.38 2.59 6.40
N SER A 146 -16.01 3.20 7.52
CA SER A 146 -14.97 2.63 8.40
C SER A 146 -15.35 1.27 8.95
N TYR A 147 -16.61 1.09 9.35
CA TYR A 147 -17.12 -0.21 9.80
C TYR A 147 -17.05 -1.24 8.66
N ILE A 148 -17.53 -0.87 7.47
CA ILE A 148 -17.51 -1.74 6.29
C ILE A 148 -16.06 -2.10 5.92
N ALA A 149 -15.16 -1.12 5.92
CA ALA A 149 -13.75 -1.33 5.63
C ALA A 149 -13.09 -2.27 6.65
N GLY A 150 -13.31 -2.03 7.94
CA GLY A 150 -12.80 -2.89 9.00
C GLY A 150 -13.27 -4.33 8.84
N LYS A 151 -14.57 -4.53 8.60
CA LYS A 151 -15.13 -5.86 8.36
C LYS A 151 -14.49 -6.53 7.14
N SER A 152 -14.34 -5.82 6.04
CA SER A 152 -13.83 -6.38 4.78
C SER A 152 -12.35 -6.72 4.85
N PHE A 153 -11.50 -5.89 5.48
CA PHE A 153 -10.10 -6.23 5.69
C PHE A 153 -9.94 -7.36 6.69
N GLY A 154 -10.75 -7.39 7.77
CA GLY A 154 -10.77 -8.52 8.69
C GLY A 154 -11.22 -9.83 8.05
N GLU A 155 -12.23 -9.80 7.18
CA GLU A 155 -12.66 -10.96 6.38
C GLU A 155 -11.58 -11.39 5.40
N PHE A 156 -10.86 -10.45 4.77
CA PHE A 156 -9.74 -10.74 3.87
C PHE A 156 -8.64 -11.53 4.59
N GLU A 157 -8.18 -11.05 5.74
CA GLU A 157 -7.19 -11.77 6.55
C GLU A 157 -7.70 -13.14 7.03
N SER A 158 -8.96 -13.22 7.46
CA SER A 158 -9.59 -14.48 7.92
C SER A 158 -9.71 -15.49 6.79
N LEU A 159 -9.99 -15.04 5.55
CA LEU A 159 -10.03 -15.92 4.38
C LEU A 159 -8.66 -16.52 4.06
N LEU A 160 -7.59 -15.82 4.40
CA LEU A 160 -6.20 -16.24 4.14
C LEU A 160 -5.55 -16.96 5.32
N ALA A 161 -6.26 -17.13 6.44
CA ALA A 161 -5.71 -17.74 7.65
C ALA A 161 -5.25 -19.19 7.48
N ASP A 162 -5.84 -19.93 6.56
CA ASP A 162 -5.54 -21.32 6.22
C ASP A 162 -4.80 -21.46 4.86
N LEU A 163 -4.26 -20.37 4.34
CA LEU A 163 -3.37 -20.42 3.18
C LEU A 163 -2.07 -21.10 3.58
N ASN A 164 -1.91 -22.36 3.16
CA ASN A 164 -0.75 -23.18 3.51
C ASN A 164 0.50 -22.91 2.66
N GLU A 165 0.33 -22.27 1.52
CA GLU A 165 1.43 -21.94 0.64
C GLU A 165 2.17 -20.69 1.17
N PRO A 166 3.49 -20.77 1.38
CA PRO A 166 4.25 -19.65 1.90
C PRO A 166 4.26 -18.50 0.90
N LEU A 167 4.07 -17.27 1.41
CA LEU A 167 4.26 -16.04 0.65
C LEU A 167 5.64 -15.46 0.95
N GLY A 168 6.23 -14.79 -0.05
CA GLY A 168 7.48 -14.04 0.12
C GLY A 168 7.23 -12.61 0.65
N GLU A 169 8.24 -12.03 1.30
CA GLU A 169 8.24 -10.61 1.65
C GLU A 169 8.65 -9.78 0.41
N ILE A 170 7.66 -9.21 -0.28
CA ILE A 170 7.85 -8.46 -1.53
C ILE A 170 8.72 -7.22 -1.32
N ILE A 171 8.54 -6.56 -0.19
CA ILE A 171 9.37 -5.45 0.28
C ILE A 171 9.90 -5.88 1.65
N PRO A 172 11.15 -6.34 1.75
CA PRO A 172 11.73 -6.77 3.02
C PRO A 172 11.63 -5.66 4.07
N ASP A 173 11.30 -6.05 5.30
CA ASP A 173 11.18 -5.13 6.44
C ASP A 173 10.23 -3.95 6.20
N PHE A 174 9.17 -4.13 5.38
CA PHE A 174 8.29 -3.03 4.97
C PHE A 174 7.69 -2.30 6.18
N HIS A 175 7.10 -3.05 7.11
CA HIS A 175 6.50 -2.53 8.35
C HIS A 175 7.24 -2.99 9.62
N ASN A 176 8.54 -3.25 9.51
CA ASN A 176 9.41 -3.54 10.64
C ASN A 176 9.91 -2.24 11.27
N ILE A 177 9.36 -1.87 12.43
CA ILE A 177 9.71 -0.61 13.10
C ILE A 177 11.14 -0.58 13.62
N GLU A 178 11.72 -1.71 14.05
CA GLU A 178 13.12 -1.76 14.49
C GLU A 178 14.06 -1.44 13.32
N PHE A 179 13.75 -1.97 12.13
CA PHE A 179 14.48 -1.64 10.90
C PHE A 179 14.35 -0.15 10.54
N ARG A 180 13.14 0.44 10.66
CA ARG A 180 12.93 1.86 10.39
C ARG A 180 13.68 2.76 11.38
N LEU A 181 13.70 2.40 12.66
CA LEU A 181 14.49 3.10 13.67
C LEU A 181 15.99 2.98 13.43
N LYS A 182 16.45 1.81 12.96
CA LYS A 182 17.85 1.65 12.52
C LYS A 182 18.17 2.58 11.36
N GLN A 183 17.32 2.65 10.33
CA GLN A 183 17.52 3.58 9.22
C GLN A 183 17.58 5.04 9.68
N LEU A 184 16.74 5.43 10.66
CA LEU A 184 16.79 6.78 11.24
C LEU A 184 18.11 7.03 11.97
N ARG A 185 18.61 6.07 12.76
CA ARG A 185 19.91 6.18 13.43
C ARG A 185 21.06 6.30 12.45
N ASP A 186 21.03 5.51 11.39
CA ASP A 186 22.05 5.56 10.34
C ASP A 186 22.04 6.96 9.67
N ALA A 187 20.86 7.51 9.36
CA ALA A 187 20.71 8.86 8.80
C ALA A 187 21.22 9.95 9.75
N VAL A 188 20.92 9.83 11.05
CA VAL A 188 21.43 10.78 12.09
C VAL A 188 22.94 10.70 12.22
N ALA A 189 23.52 9.51 12.18
CA ALA A 189 24.96 9.32 12.31
C ALA A 189 25.73 9.88 11.10
N GLU A 190 25.13 9.79 9.91
CA GLU A 190 25.72 10.31 8.66
C GLU A 190 25.57 11.83 8.54
N ASP A 191 24.37 12.35 8.87
CA ASP A 191 23.98 13.77 8.75
C ASP A 191 24.49 14.44 7.46
N GLY A 192 24.38 13.74 6.35
CA GLY A 192 25.03 14.08 5.08
C GLY A 192 24.69 15.47 4.53
N VAL A 193 23.55 16.04 4.95
CA VAL A 193 23.09 17.38 4.55
C VAL A 193 22.96 18.37 5.72
N GLY A 194 23.36 17.99 6.95
CA GLY A 194 23.47 18.87 8.12
C GLY A 194 22.13 19.27 8.74
N ARG A 195 21.09 18.42 8.65
CA ARG A 195 19.71 18.73 9.12
C ARG A 195 19.37 18.19 10.51
N VAL A 196 20.24 17.39 11.15
CA VAL A 196 19.95 16.74 12.43
C VAL A 196 19.63 17.74 13.55
N LYS A 197 20.36 18.86 13.63
CA LYS A 197 20.17 19.86 14.71
C LYS A 197 18.77 20.48 14.72
N GLU A 198 18.16 20.68 13.57
CA GLU A 198 16.84 21.33 13.47
C GLU A 198 15.67 20.41 13.83
N VAL A 199 15.92 19.10 13.88
CA VAL A 199 14.91 18.07 14.14
C VAL A 199 15.13 17.34 15.48
N GLN A 200 16.03 17.83 16.33
CA GLN A 200 16.42 17.18 17.59
C GLN A 200 15.20 16.84 18.48
N TYR A 201 14.22 17.73 18.57
CA TYR A 201 12.98 17.48 19.32
C TYR A 201 12.30 16.18 18.88
N TYR A 202 12.17 15.95 17.58
CA TYR A 202 11.52 14.74 17.07
C TYR A 202 12.36 13.50 17.33
N LEU A 203 13.68 13.59 17.22
CA LEU A 203 14.59 12.48 17.52
C LEU A 203 14.48 12.06 18.99
N ASP A 204 14.53 13.02 19.92
CA ASP A 204 14.41 12.75 21.35
C ASP A 204 13.07 12.09 21.71
N GLU A 205 11.97 12.61 21.18
CA GLU A 205 10.64 12.09 21.45
C GLU A 205 10.38 10.72 20.78
N ILE A 206 10.94 10.47 19.60
CA ILE A 206 10.90 9.17 18.92
C ILE A 206 11.64 8.13 19.76
N PHE A 207 12.92 8.36 20.10
CA PHE A 207 13.72 7.38 20.82
C PHE A 207 13.23 7.14 22.25
N LYS A 208 12.64 8.12 22.91
CA LYS A 208 11.96 7.96 24.21
C LYS A 208 10.84 6.93 24.19
N ARG A 209 10.16 6.74 23.04
CA ARG A 209 9.03 5.83 22.86
C ARG A 209 9.40 4.50 22.19
N GLU A 210 10.65 4.32 21.83
CA GLU A 210 11.13 3.15 21.08
C GLU A 210 10.74 1.82 21.73
N GLU A 211 10.97 1.66 23.04
CA GLU A 211 10.67 0.41 23.75
C GLU A 211 9.19 0.02 23.62
N LYS A 212 8.28 1.00 23.72
CA LYS A 212 6.85 0.79 23.51
C LYS A 212 6.53 0.48 22.06
N MET A 213 7.16 1.19 21.12
CA MET A 213 6.83 1.07 19.70
C MET A 213 7.43 -0.17 19.03
N THR A 214 8.37 -0.87 19.67
CA THR A 214 8.97 -2.13 19.18
C THR A 214 8.38 -3.39 19.81
N ILE A 215 7.23 -3.27 20.52
CA ILE A 215 6.60 -4.41 21.21
C ILE A 215 6.18 -5.53 20.25
N GLY A 216 5.76 -5.20 19.01
CA GLY A 216 5.37 -6.19 18.02
C GLY A 216 6.49 -7.15 17.66
N GLU A 217 7.67 -6.61 17.31
CA GLU A 217 8.85 -7.41 16.97
C GLU A 217 9.38 -8.21 18.17
N ARG A 218 9.29 -7.64 19.38
CA ARG A 218 9.65 -8.36 20.60
C ARG A 218 8.72 -9.55 20.84
N LEU A 219 7.39 -9.35 20.77
CA LEU A 219 6.42 -10.44 20.94
C LEU A 219 6.57 -11.54 19.89
N PHE A 220 6.95 -11.18 18.67
CA PHE A 220 7.25 -12.13 17.61
C PHE A 220 8.48 -12.99 17.97
N ARG A 221 9.58 -12.38 18.40
CA ARG A 221 10.78 -13.11 18.84
C ARG A 221 10.52 -14.00 20.04
N GLU A 222 9.58 -13.63 20.91
CA GLU A 222 9.13 -14.45 22.04
C GLU A 222 8.16 -15.58 21.62
N GLY A 223 7.81 -15.69 20.35
CA GLY A 223 6.87 -16.69 19.83
C GLY A 223 5.41 -16.46 20.24
N LYS A 224 5.08 -15.26 20.73
CA LYS A 224 3.72 -14.90 21.21
C LYS A 224 2.86 -14.28 20.11
N LEU A 225 3.45 -13.59 19.16
CA LEU A 225 2.77 -12.92 18.05
C LEU A 225 3.13 -13.60 16.74
N PRO A 226 2.18 -14.16 15.98
CA PRO A 226 2.45 -14.75 14.66
C PRO A 226 2.51 -13.67 13.57
N LYS A 227 3.21 -13.97 12.47
CA LYS A 227 2.96 -13.29 11.19
C LYS A 227 1.72 -13.92 10.54
N ARG A 228 0.92 -13.06 9.89
CA ARG A 228 -0.28 -13.41 9.12
C ARG A 228 -0.11 -12.91 7.68
N VAL A 229 -0.96 -13.38 6.77
CA VAL A 229 -1.05 -12.76 5.44
C VAL A 229 -1.82 -11.46 5.57
N CYS A 230 -1.15 -10.34 5.34
CA CYS A 230 -1.70 -9.00 5.42
C CYS A 230 -1.67 -8.32 4.05
N HIS A 231 -2.55 -7.36 3.85
CA HIS A 231 -2.60 -6.53 2.64
C HIS A 231 -1.44 -5.52 2.60
N CYS A 232 -1.10 -4.96 3.74
CA CYS A 232 -0.02 -3.98 3.99
C CYS A 232 -0.16 -2.63 3.26
N ASP A 233 -1.34 -2.32 2.69
CA ASP A 233 -1.70 -1.00 2.16
C ASP A 233 -3.22 -0.81 2.23
N THR A 234 -3.77 -0.74 3.43
CA THR A 234 -5.21 -0.79 3.70
C THR A 234 -5.87 0.59 3.64
N LYS A 235 -5.78 1.24 2.49
CA LYS A 235 -6.50 2.49 2.25
C LYS A 235 -7.92 2.23 1.76
N VAL A 236 -8.85 3.15 2.06
CA VAL A 236 -10.25 3.04 1.57
C VAL A 236 -10.32 3.00 0.04
N ASN A 237 -9.45 3.69 -0.65
CA ASN A 237 -9.38 3.68 -2.11
C ASN A 237 -8.82 2.35 -2.70
N ASN A 238 -8.32 1.43 -1.85
CA ASN A 238 -7.96 0.06 -2.23
C ASN A 238 -9.13 -0.93 -2.07
N MET A 239 -10.34 -0.39 -1.95
CA MET A 239 -11.59 -1.15 -1.99
C MET A 239 -12.50 -0.60 -3.08
N LEU A 240 -13.12 -1.51 -3.82
CA LEU A 240 -14.15 -1.18 -4.82
C LEU A 240 -15.52 -1.45 -4.23
N PHE A 241 -16.43 -0.50 -4.40
CA PHE A 241 -17.81 -0.56 -3.93
C PHE A 241 -18.79 -0.53 -5.10
N ASP A 242 -19.96 -1.10 -4.91
CA ASP A 242 -21.09 -0.86 -5.79
C ASP A 242 -21.80 0.47 -5.45
N LYS A 243 -22.81 0.82 -6.23
CA LYS A 243 -23.64 2.03 -6.04
C LYS A 243 -24.41 2.05 -4.70
N ASP A 244 -24.62 0.90 -4.09
CA ASP A 244 -25.38 0.72 -2.86
C ASP A 244 -24.45 0.68 -1.62
N GLY A 245 -23.14 0.84 -1.84
CA GLY A 245 -22.10 0.89 -0.80
C GLY A 245 -21.60 -0.48 -0.33
N ASN A 246 -21.93 -1.58 -1.04
CA ASN A 246 -21.38 -2.90 -0.73
C ASN A 246 -20.00 -3.06 -1.35
N VAL A 247 -19.10 -3.74 -0.65
CA VAL A 247 -17.76 -4.02 -1.16
C VAL A 247 -17.82 -5.09 -2.24
N LEU A 248 -17.28 -4.74 -3.42
CA LEU A 248 -17.14 -5.66 -4.55
C LEU A 248 -15.87 -6.49 -4.44
N CYS A 249 -14.73 -5.85 -4.19
CA CYS A 249 -13.46 -6.52 -3.91
C CYS A 249 -12.42 -5.56 -3.34
N ILE A 250 -11.39 -6.12 -2.71
CA ILE A 250 -10.15 -5.44 -2.32
C ILE A 250 -9.20 -5.49 -3.53
N ILE A 251 -8.51 -4.39 -3.78
CA ILE A 251 -7.60 -4.20 -4.91
C ILE A 251 -6.21 -3.77 -4.43
N ASP A 252 -5.27 -3.60 -5.36
CA ASP A 252 -3.88 -3.19 -5.09
C ASP A 252 -3.12 -4.19 -4.18
N LEU A 253 -3.12 -5.46 -4.61
CA LEU A 253 -2.54 -6.58 -3.88
C LEU A 253 -1.01 -6.64 -3.95
N ASP A 254 -0.34 -5.58 -4.39
CA ASP A 254 1.11 -5.56 -4.62
C ASP A 254 1.95 -5.66 -3.35
N THR A 255 1.35 -5.39 -2.21
CA THR A 255 1.98 -5.44 -0.90
C THR A 255 1.49 -6.59 -0.04
N VAL A 256 0.72 -7.54 -0.63
CA VAL A 256 0.23 -8.70 0.13
C VAL A 256 1.39 -9.64 0.46
N MET A 257 1.72 -9.70 1.74
CA MET A 257 2.87 -10.46 2.25
C MET A 257 2.68 -10.84 3.72
N PRO A 258 3.55 -11.71 4.29
CA PRO A 258 3.54 -11.99 5.72
C PRO A 258 3.87 -10.75 6.55
N SER A 259 2.98 -10.36 7.46
CA SER A 259 3.17 -9.25 8.40
C SER A 259 2.39 -9.51 9.70
N PHE A 260 2.42 -8.58 10.65
CA PHE A 260 1.50 -8.59 11.77
C PHE A 260 0.15 -8.00 11.33
N VAL A 261 -0.95 -8.46 11.89
CA VAL A 261 -2.29 -7.86 11.70
C VAL A 261 -2.31 -6.35 12.01
N PHE A 262 -1.34 -5.89 12.78
CA PHE A 262 -1.12 -4.48 13.08
C PHE A 262 -0.87 -3.65 11.83
N SER A 263 -0.31 -4.25 10.76
CA SER A 263 -0.07 -3.58 9.48
C SER A 263 -1.37 -3.10 8.85
N ASP A 264 -2.33 -4.00 8.71
CA ASP A 264 -3.60 -3.68 8.07
C ASP A 264 -4.48 -2.79 8.96
N TYR A 265 -4.55 -3.13 10.25
CA TYR A 265 -5.32 -2.37 11.20
C TYR A 265 -4.80 -0.93 11.39
N GLY A 266 -3.48 -0.80 11.57
CA GLY A 266 -2.86 0.50 11.87
C GLY A 266 -2.77 1.42 10.66
N ASP A 267 -2.46 0.89 9.47
CA ASP A 267 -2.33 1.73 8.26
C ASP A 267 -3.68 2.31 7.83
N PHE A 268 -4.77 1.53 7.94
CA PHE A 268 -6.10 2.09 7.72
C PHE A 268 -6.38 3.26 8.66
N LEU A 269 -6.18 3.09 9.96
CA LEU A 269 -6.48 4.12 10.95
C LEU A 269 -5.59 5.36 10.80
N ARG A 270 -4.32 5.20 10.41
CA ARG A 270 -3.42 6.31 10.14
C ARG A 270 -3.98 7.25 9.07
N THR A 271 -4.60 6.71 8.04
CA THR A 271 -5.19 7.51 6.96
C THR A 271 -6.63 7.91 7.24
N ALA A 272 -7.46 7.00 7.70
CA ALA A 272 -8.89 7.19 7.84
C ALA A 272 -9.29 7.97 9.11
N ALA A 273 -8.58 7.78 10.23
CA ALA A 273 -8.88 8.49 11.48
C ALA A 273 -8.14 9.83 11.59
N ASN A 274 -7.28 10.19 10.64
CA ASN A 274 -6.68 11.51 10.56
C ASN A 274 -7.70 12.53 10.04
N THR A 275 -7.93 13.61 10.80
CA THR A 275 -8.84 14.68 10.38
C THR A 275 -8.20 15.66 9.40
N GLY A 276 -6.86 15.72 9.34
CA GLY A 276 -6.07 16.52 8.40
C GLY A 276 -5.51 15.70 7.24
N LEU A 277 -4.66 16.32 6.44
CA LEU A 277 -3.92 15.65 5.37
C LEU A 277 -2.63 15.00 5.92
N GLU A 278 -2.06 14.06 5.18
CA GLU A 278 -0.77 13.44 5.50
C GLU A 278 0.38 14.47 5.52
N ASP A 279 0.25 15.50 4.69
CA ASP A 279 1.20 16.61 4.53
C ASP A 279 0.58 17.96 4.91
N ASP A 280 -0.37 17.99 5.87
CA ASP A 280 -1.05 19.22 6.30
C ASP A 280 -0.05 20.13 7.05
N PRO A 281 0.22 21.33 6.53
CA PRO A 281 1.12 22.27 7.20
C PRO A 281 0.48 22.91 8.45
N ASN A 282 -0.85 22.90 8.56
CA ASN A 282 -1.57 23.40 9.72
C ASN A 282 -1.89 22.25 10.68
N LEU A 283 -1.06 22.12 11.70
CA LEU A 283 -1.16 21.03 12.69
C LEU A 283 -2.45 21.09 13.54
N ASP A 284 -3.17 22.20 13.55
CA ASP A 284 -4.47 22.31 14.26
C ASP A 284 -5.59 21.57 13.52
N ASN A 285 -5.43 21.30 12.24
CA ASN A 285 -6.37 20.47 11.49
C ASN A 285 -6.25 18.98 11.83
N ILE A 286 -5.14 18.57 12.46
CA ILE A 286 -4.80 17.16 12.69
C ILE A 286 -5.29 16.73 14.07
N ASP A 287 -6.24 15.82 14.09
CA ASP A 287 -6.67 15.07 15.25
C ASP A 287 -6.92 13.60 14.88
N PHE A 288 -7.00 12.74 15.91
CA PHE A 288 -7.35 11.34 15.74
C PHE A 288 -8.84 11.13 16.02
N ASN A 289 -9.60 10.75 15.00
CA ASN A 289 -11.05 10.61 15.08
C ASN A 289 -11.46 9.29 15.74
N MET A 290 -11.96 9.36 17.00
CA MET A 290 -12.38 8.20 17.76
C MET A 290 -13.64 7.52 17.21
N GLU A 291 -14.54 8.23 16.53
CA GLU A 291 -15.72 7.60 15.94
C GLU A 291 -15.34 6.71 14.75
N ILE A 292 -14.36 7.15 13.95
CA ILE A 292 -13.75 6.33 12.89
C ILE A 292 -13.06 5.11 13.51
N PHE A 293 -12.23 5.31 14.54
CA PHE A 293 -11.57 4.22 15.26
C PHE A 293 -12.59 3.18 15.78
N LYS A 294 -13.63 3.63 16.49
CA LYS A 294 -14.64 2.74 17.06
C LYS A 294 -15.41 1.98 16.00
N ALA A 295 -15.74 2.64 14.89
CA ALA A 295 -16.47 2.02 13.79
C ALA A 295 -15.61 0.98 13.07
N PHE A 296 -14.38 1.34 12.69
CA PHE A 296 -13.44 0.41 12.06
C PHE A 296 -13.16 -0.80 12.94
N THR A 297 -12.86 -0.58 14.23
CA THR A 297 -12.58 -1.64 15.19
C THR A 297 -13.75 -2.61 15.34
N ARG A 298 -15.00 -2.11 15.37
CA ARG A 298 -16.20 -2.98 15.40
C ARG A 298 -16.24 -3.89 14.17
N GLY A 299 -16.08 -3.31 12.98
CA GLY A 299 -16.08 -4.07 11.75
C GLY A 299 -14.95 -5.08 11.71
N TYR A 300 -13.74 -4.65 12.06
CA TYR A 300 -12.55 -5.50 12.03
C TYR A 300 -12.68 -6.70 12.98
N LEU A 301 -13.15 -6.49 14.20
CA LEU A 301 -13.41 -7.59 15.16
C LEU A 301 -14.54 -8.53 14.69
N GLU A 302 -15.51 -8.05 13.93
CA GLU A 302 -16.52 -8.89 13.29
C GLU A 302 -15.94 -9.71 12.15
N GLY A 303 -15.16 -9.08 11.25
CA GLY A 303 -14.53 -9.75 10.12
C GLY A 303 -13.46 -10.77 10.53
N THR A 304 -12.78 -10.52 11.65
CA THR A 304 -11.75 -11.39 12.21
C THR A 304 -12.27 -12.36 13.28
N LYS A 305 -13.59 -12.55 13.40
CA LYS A 305 -14.17 -13.40 14.42
C LYS A 305 -13.62 -14.83 14.39
N GLY A 306 -12.99 -15.25 15.49
CA GLY A 306 -12.37 -16.57 15.62
C GLY A 306 -10.97 -16.70 14.97
N PHE A 307 -10.43 -15.64 14.38
CA PHE A 307 -9.12 -15.61 13.75
C PHE A 307 -8.03 -15.01 14.65
N LEU A 308 -8.30 -13.85 15.28
CA LEU A 308 -7.33 -13.15 16.11
C LEU A 308 -7.04 -13.93 17.41
N LEU A 309 -5.77 -14.01 17.77
CA LEU A 309 -5.34 -14.41 19.11
C LEU A 309 -5.63 -13.30 20.12
N PRO A 310 -5.78 -13.63 21.43
CA PRO A 310 -5.95 -12.61 22.48
C PRO A 310 -4.87 -11.52 22.41
N ILE A 311 -3.61 -11.91 22.27
CA ILE A 311 -2.47 -10.98 22.18
C ILE A 311 -2.55 -10.03 20.98
N GLU A 312 -3.09 -10.47 19.84
CA GLU A 312 -3.31 -9.62 18.67
C GLU A 312 -4.41 -8.60 18.98
N LYS A 313 -5.51 -9.06 19.56
CA LYS A 313 -6.65 -8.20 19.93
C LYS A 313 -6.29 -7.14 20.97
N GLU A 314 -5.59 -7.53 22.03
CA GLU A 314 -5.17 -6.64 23.12
C GLU A 314 -4.23 -5.52 22.64
N ASN A 315 -3.47 -5.77 21.57
CA ASN A 315 -2.50 -4.81 20.99
C ASN A 315 -3.05 -4.02 19.79
N LEU A 316 -4.34 -4.05 19.48
CA LEU A 316 -4.94 -3.20 18.43
C LEU A 316 -4.79 -1.69 18.71
N PRO A 317 -4.92 -1.17 19.97
CA PRO A 317 -4.60 0.22 20.25
C PRO A 317 -3.16 0.61 19.96
N TYR A 318 -2.21 -0.28 20.28
CA TYR A 318 -0.81 -0.10 19.90
C TYR A 318 -0.64 0.03 18.39
N ALA A 319 -1.33 -0.79 17.58
CA ALA A 319 -1.26 -0.70 16.13
C ALA A 319 -1.71 0.67 15.59
N ALA A 320 -2.76 1.27 16.20
CA ALA A 320 -3.23 2.61 15.85
C ALA A 320 -2.18 3.70 16.11
N LEU A 321 -1.31 3.50 17.11
CA LEU A 321 -0.20 4.41 17.41
C LEU A 321 1.02 4.11 16.54
N LEU A 322 1.30 2.82 16.28
CA LEU A 322 2.50 2.38 15.56
C LEU A 322 2.62 3.02 14.18
N PHE A 323 1.53 3.12 13.44
CA PHE A 323 1.59 3.54 12.04
C PHE A 323 1.90 5.03 11.86
N PRO A 324 1.26 5.99 12.54
CA PRO A 324 1.70 7.38 12.47
C PRO A 324 3.12 7.58 13.03
N TYR A 325 3.52 6.83 14.08
CA TYR A 325 4.88 6.85 14.57
C TYR A 325 5.88 6.34 13.52
N MET A 326 5.62 5.18 12.94
CA MET A 326 6.49 4.60 11.90
C MET A 326 6.63 5.52 10.69
N GLN A 327 5.53 6.15 10.27
CA GLN A 327 5.57 7.05 9.13
C GLN A 327 6.33 8.34 9.46
N THR A 328 6.24 8.82 10.70
CA THR A 328 7.11 9.91 11.21
C THR A 328 8.57 9.54 11.09
N VAL A 329 8.97 8.36 11.58
CA VAL A 329 10.34 7.84 11.50
C VAL A 329 10.83 7.79 10.06
N ARG A 330 10.01 7.30 9.13
CA ARG A 330 10.36 7.18 7.71
C ARG A 330 10.55 8.52 7.02
N PHE A 331 9.62 9.47 7.23
CA PHE A 331 9.74 10.81 6.64
C PHE A 331 10.91 11.59 7.22
N LEU A 332 11.15 11.45 8.53
CA LEU A 332 12.27 12.11 9.20
C LEU A 332 13.62 11.57 8.70
N ALA A 333 13.75 10.26 8.56
CA ALA A 333 14.97 9.64 8.03
C ALA A 333 15.26 10.12 6.60
N ASP A 334 14.23 10.17 5.74
CA ASP A 334 14.38 10.66 4.37
C ASP A 334 14.72 12.16 4.32
N TYR A 335 14.11 12.97 5.19
CA TYR A 335 14.45 14.39 5.32
C TYR A 335 15.93 14.60 5.70
N ILE A 336 16.42 13.86 6.70
CA ILE A 336 17.83 13.93 7.13
C ILE A 336 18.77 13.45 6.00
N ASN A 337 18.35 12.47 5.19
CA ASN A 337 19.10 11.97 4.04
C ASN A 337 19.01 12.86 2.79
N GLY A 338 18.36 14.03 2.86
CA GLY A 338 18.27 14.98 1.75
C GLY A 338 17.15 14.68 0.75
N ASP A 339 16.04 14.06 1.19
CA ASP A 339 14.81 13.84 0.41
C ASP A 339 15.03 12.92 -0.82
N THR A 340 15.66 11.77 -0.60
CA THR A 340 16.11 10.88 -1.69
C THR A 340 15.12 9.77 -2.01
N TYR A 341 14.22 9.41 -1.10
CA TYR A 341 13.29 8.29 -1.24
C TYR A 341 11.89 8.74 -1.68
N TYR A 342 11.27 9.67 -0.94
CA TYR A 342 9.93 10.15 -1.27
C TYR A 342 9.96 11.29 -2.28
N LYS A 343 9.00 11.29 -3.23
CA LYS A 343 8.80 12.46 -4.10
C LYS A 343 8.37 13.67 -3.27
N ILE A 344 9.12 14.75 -3.36
CA ILE A 344 8.79 16.02 -2.73
C ILE A 344 8.22 17.01 -3.74
N LYS A 345 7.31 17.87 -3.30
CA LYS A 345 6.71 18.96 -4.10
C LYS A 345 7.48 20.27 -3.92
N TYR A 346 8.17 20.43 -2.79
CA TYR A 346 8.94 21.61 -2.39
C TYR A 346 10.01 21.18 -1.36
N PRO A 347 11.04 21.99 -1.16
CA PRO A 347 11.99 21.78 -0.05
C PRO A 347 11.22 21.66 1.27
N GLU A 348 11.70 20.85 2.21
CA GLU A 348 11.08 20.61 3.51
C GLU A 348 9.75 19.82 3.50
N HIS A 349 9.29 19.33 2.35
CA HIS A 349 8.01 18.60 2.28
C HIS A 349 7.99 17.38 3.21
N ASN A 350 9.11 16.63 3.32
CA ASN A 350 9.20 15.51 4.26
C ASN A 350 9.26 15.98 5.73
N LEU A 351 9.77 17.17 6.02
CA LEU A 351 9.68 17.76 7.36
C LEU A 351 8.23 18.13 7.71
N VAL A 352 7.46 18.67 6.76
CA VAL A 352 6.02 18.94 6.95
C VAL A 352 5.27 17.65 7.22
N ARG A 353 5.52 16.59 6.44
CA ARG A 353 4.95 15.25 6.66
C ARG A 353 5.34 14.68 8.02
N THR A 354 6.60 14.82 8.41
CA THR A 354 7.09 14.41 9.74
C THR A 354 6.27 15.07 10.84
N LYS A 355 6.10 16.40 10.78
CA LYS A 355 5.33 17.17 11.75
C LYS A 355 3.86 16.75 11.78
N ALA A 356 3.26 16.55 10.63
CA ALA A 356 1.86 16.13 10.51
C ALA A 356 1.63 14.72 11.11
N GLN A 357 2.48 13.74 10.76
CA GLN A 357 2.36 12.37 11.30
C GLN A 357 2.70 12.31 12.78
N TRP A 358 3.65 13.11 13.25
CA TRP A 358 3.94 13.23 14.68
C TRP A 358 2.75 13.81 15.45
N ARG A 359 2.12 14.85 14.92
CA ARG A 359 0.89 15.41 15.53
C ARG A 359 -0.22 14.37 15.61
N LEU A 360 -0.42 13.59 14.56
CA LEU A 360 -1.41 12.51 14.56
C LEU A 360 -1.07 11.45 15.63
N PHE A 361 0.21 11.08 15.76
CA PHE A 361 0.68 10.17 16.80
C PHE A 361 0.36 10.71 18.20
N GLU A 362 0.71 11.96 18.50
CA GLU A 362 0.42 12.60 19.81
C GLU A 362 -1.09 12.59 20.14
N ARG A 363 -1.93 12.88 19.14
CA ARG A 363 -3.39 12.87 19.26
C ARG A 363 -3.93 11.47 19.51
N ALA A 364 -3.41 10.46 18.84
CA ALA A 364 -3.75 9.06 19.06
C ALA A 364 -3.27 8.58 20.45
N GLU A 365 -2.01 8.89 20.83
CA GLU A 365 -1.44 8.52 22.13
C GLU A 365 -2.25 9.08 23.29
N ALA A 366 -2.73 10.32 23.18
CA ALA A 366 -3.61 10.94 24.20
C ALA A 366 -4.96 10.19 24.38
N LYS A 367 -5.40 9.45 23.36
CA LYS A 367 -6.67 8.70 23.35
C LYS A 367 -6.50 7.19 23.58
N GLU A 368 -5.27 6.72 23.78
CA GLU A 368 -4.97 5.28 23.92
C GLU A 368 -5.78 4.59 25.01
N LYS A 369 -5.93 5.22 26.18
CA LYS A 369 -6.74 4.67 27.27
C LYS A 369 -8.21 4.50 26.87
N GLU A 370 -8.77 5.44 26.10
CA GLU A 370 -10.14 5.32 25.60
C GLU A 370 -10.26 4.16 24.60
N MET A 371 -9.23 3.96 23.74
CA MET A 371 -9.18 2.82 22.82
C MET A 371 -9.15 1.49 23.57
N MET A 372 -8.34 1.37 24.63
CA MET A 372 -8.26 0.17 25.48
C MET A 372 -9.61 -0.12 26.15
N VAL A 373 -10.22 0.87 26.80
CA VAL A 373 -11.54 0.72 27.45
C VAL A 373 -12.61 0.32 26.44
N PHE A 374 -12.53 0.80 25.21
CA PHE A 374 -13.46 0.41 24.16
C PHE A 374 -13.32 -1.06 23.77
N LEU A 375 -12.08 -1.57 23.67
CA LEU A 375 -11.79 -2.98 23.35
C LEU A 375 -12.18 -3.93 24.48
N ASP A 376 -11.91 -3.59 25.74
CA ASP A 376 -12.23 -4.43 26.91
C ASP A 376 -13.72 -4.75 27.05
N LYS A 377 -14.58 -3.91 26.48
CA LYS A 377 -16.04 -4.09 26.45
C LYS A 377 -16.53 -4.98 25.31
N ARG A 378 -15.63 -5.53 24.50
CA ARG A 378 -15.95 -6.27 23.29
C ARG A 378 -15.33 -7.66 23.29
#